data_1df975d227f82079149dfc8e879071a5
#
_entry.id   1df975d227f82079149dfc8e879071a5
#
_cell.length_a   1.000
_cell.length_b   1.000
_cell.length_c   1.000
_cell.angle_alpha   90.00
_cell.angle_beta   90.00
_cell.angle_gamma   90.00
#
_symmetry.space_group_name_H-M   'P 1'
#
loop_
_entity.id
_entity.type
_entity.pdbx_description
1 polymer ?
#
loop_
_entity_poly.entity_id
_entity_poly.type
_entity_poly.pdbx_seq_one_letter_code
_entity_poly.pdbx_strand_id
1 'polypeptide(L)'
;MQKKGIVMNKKEQERIAFFRYGVIGSLQGQDDKSLKEKIKELSERLWTLPNGNIDTIAAVTIEKWYYAHKSDQLIGLMPKTRKDKGITRDISDAIICKVEELLIKNHDYKTSNIIRDLHKNEALKTIIPSKSTLYRYLKRIRKSYKNQEDSVKERLAFEASHSCALWQTDIMYGPYIYAKVDGKFKKCPTYLIAIIDDHSRLIVHGEFFLSQTVADYATVLKTAMLKRGIPEQLYCDNGKVFLSSQIKRIGMKLGIRITHAKVRDAAAKGKIERYFRTVRDKFLEPLHMDGLPTKIEDLNSKYWQWLEVDYHQVPHSGIQKMKPIEKWLKSSSKIRLIPANKEYTTFLFHAERKVRKDGTFSLNAKVYETSCVLVGKTIEVEYDVINDLGVYVSFEDTDYGKATFLNKQLNNGLPRKNKENNNG
;
A
#
# COMPACT_ATOMS: atom_id res chain seq x y z
N MET A 1 1.68 6.81 29.62
CA MET A 1 1.60 5.34 29.54
C MET A 1 0.21 4.88 29.97
N GLN A 2 -0.70 4.62 29.04
CA GLN A 2 -2.06 4.14 29.34
C GLN A 2 -2.05 2.62 29.40
N LYS A 3 -2.38 2.06 30.57
CA LYS A 3 -2.57 0.62 30.77
C LYS A 3 -3.72 0.13 29.88
N LYS A 4 -3.40 -0.60 28.79
CA LYS A 4 -4.36 -1.39 28.02
C LYS A 4 -4.98 -2.42 28.96
N GLY A 5 -6.27 -2.31 29.26
CA GLY A 5 -7.03 -3.34 29.97
C GLY A 5 -7.06 -4.62 29.13
N ILE A 6 -6.21 -5.57 29.49
CA ILE A 6 -6.14 -6.91 28.88
C ILE A 6 -7.43 -7.64 29.24
N VAL A 7 -8.17 -8.11 28.23
CA VAL A 7 -9.26 -9.07 28.43
C VAL A 7 -8.60 -10.39 28.83
N MET A 8 -8.65 -10.74 30.11
CA MET A 8 -8.12 -12.00 30.58
C MET A 8 -8.82 -13.18 29.86
N ASN A 9 -8.02 -14.01 29.19
CA ASN A 9 -8.49 -15.24 28.58
C ASN A 9 -8.78 -16.27 29.72
N LYS A 10 -9.68 -17.22 29.47
CA LYS A 10 -10.04 -18.28 30.44
C LYS A 10 -8.80 -19.01 30.97
N LYS A 11 -7.83 -19.33 30.12
CA LYS A 11 -6.53 -19.91 30.50
C LYS A 11 -5.73 -19.04 31.48
N GLU A 12 -5.80 -17.73 31.35
CA GLU A 12 -5.12 -16.79 32.25
C GLU A 12 -5.81 -16.69 33.60
N GLN A 13 -7.13 -16.75 33.61
CA GLN A 13 -7.92 -16.81 34.86
C GLN A 13 -7.64 -18.10 35.63
N GLU A 14 -7.56 -19.24 34.94
CA GLU A 14 -7.20 -20.54 35.51
C GLU A 14 -5.77 -20.50 36.07
N ARG A 15 -4.78 -19.96 35.32
CA ARG A 15 -3.40 -19.81 35.78
C ARG A 15 -3.30 -18.99 37.07
N ILE A 16 -4.06 -17.90 37.20
CA ILE A 16 -4.11 -17.09 38.40
C ILE A 16 -4.79 -17.85 39.55
N ALA A 17 -5.85 -18.61 39.29
CA ALA A 17 -6.53 -19.40 40.28
C ALA A 17 -5.60 -20.54 40.84
N PHE A 18 -4.85 -21.21 39.97
CA PHE A 18 -3.85 -22.22 40.39
C PHE A 18 -2.71 -21.60 41.20
N PHE A 19 -2.22 -20.43 40.82
CA PHE A 19 -1.23 -19.71 41.63
C PHE A 19 -1.77 -19.40 43.03
N ARG A 20 -2.97 -18.84 43.15
CA ARG A 20 -3.62 -18.56 44.44
C ARG A 20 -3.84 -19.82 45.26
N TYR A 21 -4.23 -20.91 44.63
CA TYR A 21 -4.37 -22.20 45.26
C TYR A 21 -3.02 -22.71 45.80
N GLY A 22 -1.93 -22.60 45.05
CA GLY A 22 -0.59 -22.94 45.48
C GLY A 22 -0.14 -22.15 46.72
N VAL A 23 -0.49 -20.86 46.81
CA VAL A 23 -0.19 -20.02 47.97
C VAL A 23 -0.94 -20.49 49.23
N ILE A 24 -2.23 -20.83 49.11
CA ILE A 24 -3.07 -21.22 50.25
C ILE A 24 -3.02 -22.74 50.56
N GLY A 25 -2.37 -23.54 49.73
CA GLY A 25 -2.35 -24.99 49.83
C GLY A 25 -1.81 -25.49 51.20
N SER A 26 -0.81 -24.83 51.76
CA SER A 26 -0.24 -25.13 53.06
C SER A 26 -1.18 -24.79 54.23
N LEU A 27 -2.24 -24.02 54.02
CA LEU A 27 -3.24 -23.70 55.06
C LEU A 27 -4.25 -24.83 55.30
N GLN A 28 -4.26 -25.86 54.44
CA GLN A 28 -5.19 -26.99 54.50
C GLN A 28 -4.67 -28.18 55.36
N GLY A 29 -3.42 -28.12 55.78
CA GLY A 29 -2.80 -29.20 56.60
C GLY A 29 -3.20 -29.09 58.08
N GLN A 30 -3.28 -30.23 58.76
CA GLN A 30 -3.43 -30.33 60.23
C GLN A 30 -2.06 -30.13 60.89
N ASP A 31 -1.73 -28.93 61.26
CA ASP A 31 -0.54 -28.58 62.06
C ASP A 31 -0.97 -27.83 63.33
N ASP A 32 -0.14 -27.82 64.36
CA ASP A 32 -0.40 -27.21 65.67
C ASP A 32 -0.45 -25.69 65.67
N LYS A 33 -0.10 -25.02 64.52
CA LYS A 33 -0.11 -23.56 64.42
C LYS A 33 -1.51 -23.03 64.11
N SER A 34 -1.85 -21.88 64.72
CA SER A 34 -3.09 -21.20 64.41
C SER A 34 -3.15 -20.70 62.94
N LEU A 35 -4.35 -20.65 62.38
CA LEU A 35 -4.56 -20.15 61.01
C LEU A 35 -3.95 -18.74 60.79
N LYS A 36 -4.02 -17.86 61.81
CA LYS A 36 -3.46 -16.50 61.72
C LYS A 36 -1.93 -16.51 61.63
N GLU A 37 -1.25 -17.36 62.38
CA GLU A 37 0.22 -17.52 62.33
C GLU A 37 0.67 -18.03 60.99
N LYS A 38 0.00 -19.06 60.45
CA LYS A 38 0.29 -19.58 59.10
C LYS A 38 0.11 -18.51 58.00
N ILE A 39 -0.94 -17.71 58.05
CA ILE A 39 -1.16 -16.63 57.10
C ILE A 39 -0.06 -15.56 57.20
N LYS A 40 0.38 -15.26 58.46
CA LYS A 40 1.49 -14.32 58.67
C LYS A 40 2.79 -14.82 58.06
N GLU A 41 3.16 -16.04 58.30
CA GLU A 41 4.35 -16.67 57.69
C GLU A 41 4.32 -16.66 56.17
N LEU A 42 3.15 -16.94 55.56
CA LEU A 42 2.98 -16.89 54.09
C LEU A 42 3.05 -15.45 53.53
N SER A 43 2.64 -14.47 54.34
CA SER A 43 2.70 -13.06 53.91
C SER A 43 4.12 -12.48 53.89
N GLU A 44 5.02 -13.03 54.68
CA GLU A 44 6.43 -12.63 54.75
C GLU A 44 7.27 -13.34 53.67
N ARG A 45 6.72 -14.36 52.99
CA ARG A 45 7.39 -15.13 51.96
C ARG A 45 7.37 -14.42 50.62
N LEU A 46 8.47 -14.50 49.87
CA LEU A 46 8.55 -14.02 48.47
C LEU A 46 7.91 -15.04 47.53
N TRP A 47 7.03 -14.55 46.65
CA TRP A 47 6.32 -15.33 45.66
C TRP A 47 6.59 -14.81 44.23
N THR A 48 6.79 -15.73 43.30
CA THR A 48 6.80 -15.38 41.88
C THR A 48 5.34 -15.23 41.40
N LEU A 49 4.91 -14.01 41.21
CA LEU A 49 3.56 -13.69 40.79
C LEU A 49 3.28 -14.13 39.34
N PRO A 50 2.01 -14.32 38.94
CA PRO A 50 1.66 -14.72 37.58
C PRO A 50 2.14 -13.76 36.47
N ASN A 51 2.47 -12.53 36.80
CA ASN A 51 3.06 -11.53 35.89
C ASN A 51 4.59 -11.62 35.79
N GLY A 52 5.22 -12.57 36.49
CA GLY A 52 6.66 -12.77 36.50
C GLY A 52 7.43 -11.95 37.55
N ASN A 53 6.78 -11.04 38.26
CA ASN A 53 7.42 -10.26 39.33
C ASN A 53 7.55 -11.11 40.60
N ILE A 54 8.59 -10.82 41.40
CA ILE A 54 8.79 -11.42 42.74
C ILE A 54 8.35 -10.37 43.75
N ASP A 55 7.37 -10.73 44.61
CA ASP A 55 6.84 -9.83 45.64
C ASP A 55 6.22 -10.60 46.78
N THR A 56 5.94 -9.94 47.90
CA THR A 56 5.18 -10.48 49.02
C THR A 56 3.68 -10.32 48.81
N ILE A 57 2.86 -11.12 49.52
CA ILE A 57 1.40 -11.06 49.43
C ILE A 57 0.84 -10.68 50.76
N ALA A 58 0.10 -9.57 50.84
CA ALA A 58 -0.48 -9.11 52.12
C ALA A 58 -1.36 -10.18 52.77
N ALA A 59 -1.23 -10.36 54.08
CA ALA A 59 -1.95 -11.33 54.90
C ALA A 59 -3.47 -11.33 54.64
N VAL A 60 -4.09 -10.12 54.58
CA VAL A 60 -5.51 -9.93 54.25
C VAL A 60 -5.88 -10.51 52.86
N THR A 61 -4.96 -10.52 51.92
CA THR A 61 -5.20 -11.05 50.58
C THR A 61 -5.18 -12.59 50.62
N ILE A 62 -4.22 -13.19 51.35
CA ILE A 62 -4.13 -14.64 51.53
C ILE A 62 -5.37 -15.13 52.29
N GLU A 63 -5.80 -14.44 53.35
CA GLU A 63 -7.00 -14.76 54.11
C GLU A 63 -8.26 -14.73 53.20
N LYS A 64 -8.42 -13.72 52.39
CA LYS A 64 -9.53 -13.64 51.41
C LYS A 64 -9.51 -14.80 50.41
N TRP A 65 -8.37 -15.22 49.95
CA TRP A 65 -8.27 -16.36 49.04
C TRP A 65 -8.63 -17.67 49.76
N TYR A 66 -8.19 -17.85 51.02
CA TYR A 66 -8.53 -19.01 51.83
C TYR A 66 -10.06 -19.15 52.00
N TYR A 67 -10.75 -18.10 52.41
CA TYR A 67 -12.20 -18.14 52.57
C TYR A 67 -12.94 -18.26 51.22
N ALA A 68 -12.46 -17.63 50.16
CA ALA A 68 -13.02 -17.79 48.84
C ALA A 68 -12.91 -19.22 48.32
N HIS A 69 -11.76 -19.89 48.58
CA HIS A 69 -11.59 -21.33 48.29
C HIS A 69 -12.50 -22.20 49.11
N LYS A 70 -12.66 -21.90 50.40
CA LYS A 70 -13.55 -22.63 51.31
C LYS A 70 -15.01 -22.57 50.87
N SER A 71 -15.46 -21.45 50.27
CA SER A 71 -16.83 -21.24 49.77
C SER A 71 -17.06 -21.91 48.40
N ASP A 72 -16.22 -21.63 47.40
CA ASP A 72 -16.46 -21.99 46.03
C ASP A 72 -15.26 -22.77 45.37
N GLN A 73 -14.43 -23.38 46.16
CA GLN A 73 -13.26 -24.13 45.73
C GLN A 73 -12.37 -23.33 44.74
N LEU A 74 -11.89 -23.97 43.66
CA LEU A 74 -11.03 -23.31 42.68
C LEU A 74 -11.72 -22.16 41.94
N ILE A 75 -13.05 -22.22 41.78
CA ILE A 75 -13.85 -21.17 41.13
C ILE A 75 -13.82 -19.88 41.96
N GLY A 76 -13.83 -19.98 43.29
CA GLY A 76 -13.70 -18.82 44.20
C GLY A 76 -12.37 -18.09 44.06
N LEU A 77 -11.31 -18.79 43.61
CA LEU A 77 -9.99 -18.21 43.38
C LEU A 77 -9.84 -17.55 41.99
N MET A 78 -10.78 -17.75 41.06
CA MET A 78 -10.72 -17.08 39.76
C MET A 78 -10.91 -15.56 39.89
N PRO A 79 -10.16 -14.75 39.12
CA PRO A 79 -10.38 -13.31 39.08
C PRO A 79 -11.81 -12.98 38.62
N LYS A 80 -12.58 -12.30 39.46
CA LYS A 80 -13.95 -11.86 39.12
C LYS A 80 -13.88 -10.74 38.05
N THR A 81 -14.51 -10.95 36.89
CA THR A 81 -14.74 -9.87 35.93
C THR A 81 -15.79 -8.92 36.45
N ARG A 82 -15.58 -7.61 36.31
CA ARG A 82 -16.57 -6.61 36.70
C ARG A 82 -17.88 -6.86 35.94
N LYS A 83 -19.03 -6.93 36.65
CA LYS A 83 -20.37 -7.15 36.06
C LYS A 83 -20.77 -6.03 35.06
N ASP A 84 -20.20 -4.82 35.23
CA ASP A 84 -20.46 -3.64 34.41
C ASP A 84 -19.47 -3.49 33.21
N LYS A 85 -18.65 -4.50 32.93
CA LYS A 85 -17.71 -4.46 31.83
C LYS A 85 -18.47 -4.46 30.49
N GLY A 86 -18.52 -3.28 29.84
CA GLY A 86 -19.19 -3.11 28.56
C GLY A 86 -20.53 -2.37 28.63
N ILE A 87 -21.06 -2.09 29.82
CA ILE A 87 -22.24 -1.23 30.00
C ILE A 87 -21.76 0.23 30.05
N THR A 88 -22.24 1.05 29.14
CA THR A 88 -22.04 2.50 29.16
C THR A 88 -23.16 3.12 29.96
N ARG A 89 -22.93 3.36 31.23
CA ARG A 89 -23.94 3.97 32.16
C ARG A 89 -24.31 5.41 31.78
N ASP A 90 -23.46 6.07 31.00
CA ASP A 90 -23.58 7.50 30.68
C ASP A 90 -24.27 7.79 29.35
N ILE A 91 -24.83 6.78 28.66
CA ILE A 91 -25.47 6.94 27.33
C ILE A 91 -26.89 6.40 27.45
N SER A 92 -27.90 7.26 27.26
CA SER A 92 -29.30 6.85 27.28
C SER A 92 -29.65 5.97 26.06
N ASP A 93 -30.62 5.09 26.25
CA ASP A 93 -31.11 4.18 25.19
C ASP A 93 -31.61 4.95 23.97
N ALA A 94 -32.19 6.13 24.14
CA ALA A 94 -32.61 7.00 23.04
C ALA A 94 -31.45 7.44 22.15
N ILE A 95 -30.27 7.73 22.73
CA ILE A 95 -29.07 8.05 21.97
C ILE A 95 -28.52 6.78 21.26
N ILE A 96 -28.54 5.64 21.95
CA ILE A 96 -28.12 4.36 21.40
C ILE A 96 -28.94 4.03 20.15
N CYS A 97 -30.27 4.05 20.24
CA CYS A 97 -31.15 3.79 19.11
C CYS A 97 -30.89 4.74 17.93
N LYS A 98 -30.71 6.04 18.21
CA LYS A 98 -30.45 7.02 17.14
C LYS A 98 -29.08 6.82 16.47
N VAL A 99 -28.07 6.47 17.23
CA VAL A 99 -26.74 6.15 16.72
C VAL A 99 -26.78 4.89 15.84
N GLU A 100 -27.49 3.86 16.28
CA GLU A 100 -27.66 2.61 15.52
C GLU A 100 -28.43 2.86 14.23
N GLU A 101 -29.52 3.64 14.24
CA GLU A 101 -30.25 4.04 13.04
C GLU A 101 -29.32 4.72 12.01
N LEU A 102 -28.48 5.66 12.46
CA LEU A 102 -27.54 6.35 11.58
C LEU A 102 -26.47 5.43 11.02
N LEU A 103 -25.99 4.47 11.83
CA LEU A 103 -24.98 3.49 11.38
C LEU A 103 -25.57 2.43 10.47
N ILE A 104 -26.82 2.04 10.65
CA ILE A 104 -27.53 1.12 9.71
C ILE A 104 -27.68 1.79 8.34
N LYS A 105 -28.03 3.09 8.30
CA LYS A 105 -28.12 3.85 7.03
C LYS A 105 -26.77 4.01 6.34
N ASN A 106 -25.70 4.19 7.10
CA ASN A 106 -24.33 4.32 6.58
C ASN A 106 -23.29 3.91 7.63
N HIS A 107 -22.73 2.71 7.49
CA HIS A 107 -21.72 2.17 8.41
C HIS A 107 -20.47 3.04 8.54
N ASP A 108 -20.07 3.71 7.47
CA ASP A 108 -18.89 4.58 7.44
C ASP A 108 -19.19 6.04 7.83
N TYR A 109 -20.41 6.33 8.31
CA TYR A 109 -20.82 7.70 8.68
C TYR A 109 -19.90 8.28 9.77
N LYS A 110 -19.20 9.37 9.45
CA LYS A 110 -18.15 9.92 10.32
C LYS A 110 -18.69 10.26 11.70
N THR A 111 -17.92 9.94 12.76
CA THR A 111 -18.28 10.23 14.16
C THR A 111 -18.64 11.70 14.40
N SER A 112 -17.93 12.64 13.75
CA SER A 112 -18.23 14.07 13.81
C SER A 112 -19.63 14.41 13.29
N ASN A 113 -20.09 13.73 12.25
CA ASN A 113 -21.41 13.93 11.67
C ASN A 113 -22.49 13.33 12.56
N ILE A 114 -22.27 12.15 13.14
CA ILE A 114 -23.19 11.54 14.11
C ILE A 114 -23.39 12.50 15.29
N ILE A 115 -22.32 13.05 15.86
CA ILE A 115 -22.38 14.00 16.96
C ILE A 115 -23.16 15.25 16.55
N ARG A 116 -22.91 15.79 15.36
CA ARG A 116 -23.62 16.95 14.82
C ARG A 116 -25.12 16.67 14.69
N ASP A 117 -25.49 15.49 14.19
CA ASP A 117 -26.89 15.11 13.95
C ASP A 117 -27.63 14.83 15.29
N LEU A 118 -26.94 14.30 16.31
CA LEU A 118 -27.48 14.20 17.65
C LEU A 118 -27.77 15.59 18.24
N HIS A 119 -26.87 16.57 18.05
CA HIS A 119 -27.09 17.95 18.53
C HIS A 119 -28.23 18.70 17.81
N LYS A 120 -28.55 18.31 16.55
CA LYS A 120 -29.68 18.85 15.81
C LYS A 120 -31.05 18.33 16.31
N ASN A 121 -31.04 17.20 16.99
CA ASN A 121 -32.28 16.63 17.54
C ASN A 121 -32.59 17.28 18.89
N GLU A 122 -33.60 18.15 18.92
CA GLU A 122 -34.01 18.89 20.13
C GLU A 122 -34.34 17.96 21.31
N ALA A 123 -34.94 16.79 21.07
CA ALA A 123 -35.29 15.82 22.11
C ALA A 123 -34.07 15.16 22.76
N LEU A 124 -32.93 15.09 22.07
CA LEU A 124 -31.73 14.44 22.55
C LEU A 124 -30.68 15.42 23.06
N LYS A 125 -30.79 16.71 22.75
CA LYS A 125 -29.79 17.75 23.01
C LYS A 125 -29.34 17.83 24.44
N THR A 126 -30.28 17.65 25.41
CA THR A 126 -30.03 17.75 26.84
C THR A 126 -29.39 16.52 27.48
N ILE A 127 -29.45 15.37 26.79
CA ILE A 127 -28.97 14.08 27.32
C ILE A 127 -27.74 13.55 26.58
N ILE A 128 -27.15 14.36 25.69
CA ILE A 128 -25.95 13.97 24.93
C ILE A 128 -24.75 13.90 25.89
N PRO A 129 -24.07 12.74 26.00
CA PRO A 129 -22.91 12.59 26.84
C PRO A 129 -21.69 13.33 26.27
N SER A 130 -20.58 13.37 27.01
CA SER A 130 -19.36 14.00 26.58
C SER A 130 -18.88 13.42 25.23
N LYS A 131 -18.25 14.26 24.38
CA LYS A 131 -17.68 13.81 23.08
C LYS A 131 -16.77 12.59 23.27
N SER A 132 -15.98 12.55 24.33
CA SER A 132 -15.07 11.44 24.65
C SER A 132 -15.82 10.13 24.91
N THR A 133 -16.97 10.18 25.59
CA THR A 133 -17.82 9.03 25.87
C THR A 133 -18.44 8.50 24.56
N LEU A 134 -18.98 9.39 23.71
CA LEU A 134 -19.52 9.03 22.39
C LEU A 134 -18.46 8.42 21.49
N TYR A 135 -17.25 9.00 21.43
CA TYR A 135 -16.16 8.43 20.63
C TYR A 135 -15.78 7.02 21.09
N ARG A 136 -15.69 6.76 22.39
CA ARG A 136 -15.42 5.42 22.94
C ARG A 136 -16.52 4.43 22.60
N TYR A 137 -17.78 4.86 22.72
CA TYR A 137 -18.95 4.05 22.39
C TYR A 137 -19.00 3.70 20.91
N LEU A 138 -18.89 4.68 20.01
CA LEU A 138 -18.88 4.48 18.56
C LEU A 138 -17.71 3.59 18.09
N LYS A 139 -16.52 3.75 18.69
CA LYS A 139 -15.38 2.88 18.40
C LYS A 139 -15.66 1.41 18.76
N ARG A 140 -16.37 1.17 19.86
CA ARG A 140 -16.76 -0.17 20.29
C ARG A 140 -17.81 -0.78 19.40
N ILE A 141 -18.88 -0.06 19.08
CA ILE A 141 -19.96 -0.53 18.20
C ILE A 141 -19.41 -0.84 16.79
N ARG A 142 -18.65 0.07 16.21
CA ARG A 142 -18.06 -0.18 14.89
C ARG A 142 -17.15 -1.42 14.86
N LYS A 143 -16.48 -1.73 15.97
CA LYS A 143 -15.70 -2.97 16.08
C LYS A 143 -16.62 -4.20 16.09
N SER A 144 -17.79 -4.14 16.72
CA SER A 144 -18.75 -5.26 16.69
C SER A 144 -19.37 -5.47 15.31
N TYR A 145 -19.75 -4.39 14.61
CA TYR A 145 -20.26 -4.46 13.23
C TYR A 145 -19.18 -4.96 12.25
N LYS A 146 -17.93 -4.46 12.34
CA LYS A 146 -16.82 -5.00 11.53
C LYS A 146 -16.59 -6.50 11.73
N ASN A 147 -16.74 -6.99 12.95
CA ASN A 147 -16.61 -8.43 13.23
C ASN A 147 -17.78 -9.27 12.68
N GLN A 148 -18.92 -8.64 12.33
CA GLN A 148 -20.06 -9.31 11.67
C GLN A 148 -19.97 -9.26 10.14
N GLU A 149 -19.41 -8.19 9.56
CA GLU A 149 -19.21 -8.06 8.10
C GLU A 149 -17.89 -8.69 7.60
N ASP A 150 -16.86 -8.75 8.44
CA ASP A 150 -15.71 -9.61 8.21
C ASP A 150 -16.10 -11.08 8.49
N SER A 151 -17.07 -11.60 7.71
CA SER A 151 -16.99 -13.00 7.32
C SER A 151 -15.56 -13.14 6.80
N VAL A 152 -14.73 -13.86 7.54
CA VAL A 152 -13.33 -14.12 7.25
C VAL A 152 -13.25 -14.49 5.77
N LYS A 153 -12.96 -13.52 4.89
CA LYS A 153 -12.51 -13.83 3.55
C LYS A 153 -11.25 -14.63 3.78
N GLU A 154 -11.34 -15.94 3.64
CA GLU A 154 -10.18 -16.81 3.65
C GLU A 154 -9.20 -16.25 2.61
N ARG A 155 -8.24 -15.51 3.10
CA ARG A 155 -7.17 -14.96 2.26
C ARG A 155 -6.06 -15.98 2.26
N LEU A 156 -6.11 -16.85 1.28
CA LEU A 156 -5.01 -17.77 1.03
C LEU A 156 -3.76 -16.96 0.63
N ALA A 157 -2.66 -17.24 1.29
CA ALA A 157 -1.38 -16.66 0.92
C ALA A 157 -1.06 -17.07 -0.53
N PHE A 158 -0.84 -16.10 -1.41
CA PHE A 158 -0.53 -16.33 -2.80
C PHE A 158 0.94 -15.99 -3.11
N GLU A 159 1.57 -16.84 -3.90
CA GLU A 159 2.88 -16.62 -4.50
C GLU A 159 2.84 -17.11 -5.96
N ALA A 160 3.38 -16.32 -6.88
CA ALA A 160 3.50 -16.71 -8.27
C ALA A 160 4.43 -17.94 -8.42
N SER A 161 4.15 -18.80 -9.40
CA SER A 161 4.83 -20.09 -9.55
C SER A 161 6.29 -19.98 -10.01
N HIS A 162 6.63 -18.89 -10.71
CA HIS A 162 7.98 -18.65 -11.26
C HIS A 162 8.21 -17.16 -11.51
N SER A 163 9.45 -16.79 -11.74
CA SER A 163 9.85 -15.42 -12.10
C SER A 163 9.17 -14.98 -13.40
N CYS A 164 8.73 -13.74 -13.49
CA CYS A 164 7.92 -13.18 -14.57
C CYS A 164 6.48 -13.72 -14.68
N ALA A 165 6.01 -14.65 -13.85
CA ALA A 165 4.59 -15.03 -13.87
C ALA A 165 3.67 -13.88 -13.46
N LEU A 166 4.08 -13.10 -12.43
CA LEU A 166 3.34 -11.95 -11.96
C LEU A 166 4.27 -10.83 -11.50
N TRP A 167 4.12 -9.66 -12.07
CA TRP A 167 4.72 -8.43 -11.55
C TRP A 167 3.67 -7.56 -10.85
N GLN A 168 4.07 -6.94 -9.76
CA GLN A 168 3.28 -5.90 -9.09
C GLN A 168 3.97 -4.56 -9.27
N THR A 169 3.21 -3.52 -9.53
CA THR A 169 3.73 -2.16 -9.70
C THR A 169 2.94 -1.16 -8.90
N ASP A 170 3.63 -0.14 -8.41
CA ASP A 170 3.03 0.95 -7.65
C ASP A 170 3.95 2.17 -7.64
N ILE A 171 3.43 3.31 -7.17
CA ILE A 171 4.13 4.58 -7.08
C ILE A 171 4.17 5.05 -5.62
N MET A 172 5.37 5.38 -5.15
CA MET A 172 5.60 5.91 -3.80
C MET A 172 6.10 7.36 -3.87
N TYR A 173 5.61 8.22 -2.97
CA TYR A 173 6.23 9.53 -2.74
C TYR A 173 7.63 9.35 -2.18
N GLY A 174 8.61 9.91 -2.88
CA GLY A 174 10.01 9.95 -2.47
C GLY A 174 10.36 11.23 -1.69
N PRO A 175 11.66 11.51 -1.47
CA PRO A 175 12.11 12.71 -0.81
C PRO A 175 11.89 13.94 -1.68
N TYR A 176 11.85 15.12 -1.04
CA TYR A 176 11.95 16.38 -1.77
C TYR A 176 13.41 16.67 -2.10
N ILE A 177 13.69 17.01 -3.36
CA ILE A 177 15.01 17.46 -3.80
C ILE A 177 14.92 18.87 -4.38
N TYR A 178 16.07 19.56 -4.47
CA TYR A 178 16.14 20.84 -5.15
C TYR A 178 16.53 20.60 -6.61
N ALA A 179 15.56 20.74 -7.52
CA ALA A 179 15.77 20.54 -8.95
C ALA A 179 15.65 21.88 -9.72
N LYS A 180 16.40 21.99 -10.82
CA LYS A 180 16.28 23.14 -11.74
C LYS A 180 15.07 22.93 -12.64
N VAL A 181 13.99 23.69 -12.38
CA VAL A 181 12.75 23.67 -13.17
C VAL A 181 12.54 25.09 -13.72
N ASP A 182 12.36 25.21 -15.04
CA ASP A 182 12.22 26.50 -15.75
C ASP A 182 13.36 27.48 -15.45
N GLY A 183 14.59 26.99 -15.38
CA GLY A 183 15.80 27.78 -15.10
C GLY A 183 16.03 28.17 -13.63
N LYS A 184 15.07 27.89 -12.73
CA LYS A 184 15.16 28.20 -11.29
C LYS A 184 15.24 26.93 -10.45
N PHE A 185 16.06 26.96 -9.37
CA PHE A 185 16.06 25.90 -8.39
C PHE A 185 14.80 25.96 -7.52
N LYS A 186 14.02 24.88 -7.54
CA LYS A 186 12.80 24.74 -6.74
C LYS A 186 12.85 23.43 -5.95
N LYS A 187 12.24 23.43 -4.77
CA LYS A 187 12.01 22.21 -3.98
C LYS A 187 10.88 21.40 -4.64
N CYS A 188 11.24 20.28 -5.24
CA CYS A 188 10.31 19.42 -5.99
C CYS A 188 10.11 18.09 -5.27
N PRO A 189 8.88 17.57 -5.22
CA PRO A 189 8.63 16.21 -4.78
C PRO A 189 9.21 15.23 -5.80
N THR A 190 9.61 14.05 -5.32
CA THR A 190 9.97 12.94 -6.20
C THR A 190 8.99 11.79 -6.06
N TYR A 191 8.91 10.94 -7.06
CA TYR A 191 8.03 9.78 -7.13
C TYR A 191 8.86 8.56 -7.53
N LEU A 192 8.91 7.55 -6.65
CA LEU A 192 9.50 6.27 -7.00
C LEU A 192 8.46 5.40 -7.67
N ILE A 193 8.65 5.11 -8.93
CA ILE A 193 7.89 4.10 -9.68
C ILE A 193 8.69 2.80 -9.61
N ALA A 194 8.09 1.72 -9.09
CA ALA A 194 8.79 0.45 -8.94
C ALA A 194 7.95 -0.73 -9.37
N ILE A 195 8.62 -1.77 -9.86
CA ILE A 195 8.03 -3.05 -10.27
C ILE A 195 8.73 -4.18 -9.52
N ILE A 196 7.97 -4.97 -8.78
CA ILE A 196 8.44 -6.14 -8.05
C ILE A 196 7.95 -7.43 -8.71
N ASP A 197 8.82 -8.40 -8.82
CA ASP A 197 8.44 -9.77 -9.17
C ASP A 197 7.83 -10.49 -7.97
N ASP A 198 6.63 -11.00 -8.13
CA ASP A 198 5.87 -11.63 -7.05
C ASP A 198 6.53 -12.90 -6.52
N HIS A 199 7.17 -13.70 -7.39
CA HIS A 199 7.82 -14.96 -7.04
C HIS A 199 9.12 -14.72 -6.26
N SER A 200 10.03 -13.96 -6.83
CA SER A 200 11.39 -13.80 -6.32
C SER A 200 11.55 -12.65 -5.32
N ARG A 201 10.60 -11.71 -5.26
CA ARG A 201 10.72 -10.41 -4.56
C ARG A 201 11.78 -9.48 -5.16
N LEU A 202 12.37 -9.87 -6.30
CA LEU A 202 13.32 -9.03 -7.01
C LEU A 202 12.61 -7.78 -7.52
N ILE A 203 13.22 -6.63 -7.35
CA ILE A 203 12.78 -5.41 -8.01
C ILE A 203 13.29 -5.45 -9.44
N VAL A 204 12.37 -5.61 -10.36
CA VAL A 204 12.67 -5.76 -11.78
C VAL A 204 13.29 -4.47 -12.32
N HIS A 205 12.68 -3.34 -11.96
CA HIS A 205 13.21 -2.01 -12.10
C HIS A 205 12.46 -1.04 -11.18
N GLY A 206 13.13 0.03 -10.81
CA GLY A 206 12.55 1.16 -10.08
C GLY A 206 13.37 2.40 -10.35
N GLU A 207 12.70 3.56 -10.40
CA GLU A 207 13.33 4.83 -10.73
C GLU A 207 12.55 5.99 -10.13
N PHE A 208 13.27 7.02 -9.65
CA PHE A 208 12.69 8.25 -9.15
C PHE A 208 12.51 9.26 -10.29
N PHE A 209 11.35 9.91 -10.30
CA PHE A 209 10.98 10.97 -11.25
C PHE A 209 10.51 12.22 -10.50
N LEU A 210 10.55 13.37 -11.19
CA LEU A 210 9.95 14.63 -10.70
C LEU A 210 8.43 14.70 -10.98
N SER A 211 7.91 13.74 -11.73
CA SER A 211 6.50 13.59 -12.10
C SER A 211 6.05 12.15 -12.02
N GLN A 212 4.75 11.90 -12.17
CA GLN A 212 4.16 10.57 -12.22
C GLN A 212 3.25 10.47 -13.46
N THR A 213 3.84 10.64 -14.63
CA THR A 213 3.12 10.61 -15.90
C THR A 213 3.08 9.18 -16.48
N VAL A 214 2.24 9.01 -17.51
CA VAL A 214 2.21 7.75 -18.29
C VAL A 214 3.58 7.49 -18.95
N ALA A 215 4.29 8.56 -19.36
CA ALA A 215 5.61 8.47 -19.95
C ALA A 215 6.65 7.94 -18.95
N ASP A 216 6.66 8.48 -17.72
CA ASP A 216 7.55 8.01 -16.65
C ASP A 216 7.33 6.52 -16.37
N TYR A 217 6.06 6.11 -16.27
CA TYR A 217 5.73 4.70 -16.05
C TYR A 217 6.12 3.81 -17.25
N ALA A 218 5.89 4.27 -18.47
CA ALA A 218 6.28 3.53 -19.67
C ALA A 218 7.82 3.35 -19.75
N THR A 219 8.58 4.36 -19.30
CA THR A 219 10.05 4.29 -19.19
C THR A 219 10.48 3.19 -18.22
N VAL A 220 9.89 3.17 -17.01
CA VAL A 220 10.17 2.12 -16.01
C VAL A 220 9.80 0.73 -16.56
N LEU A 221 8.63 0.61 -17.20
CA LEU A 221 8.13 -0.64 -17.75
C LEU A 221 9.02 -1.15 -18.89
N LYS A 222 9.46 -0.26 -19.81
CA LYS A 222 10.40 -0.57 -20.87
C LYS A 222 11.73 -1.08 -20.32
N THR A 223 12.33 -0.34 -19.40
CA THR A 223 13.61 -0.71 -18.78
C THR A 223 13.50 -2.03 -18.02
N ALA A 224 12.40 -2.23 -17.28
CA ALA A 224 12.12 -3.49 -16.58
C ALA A 224 12.10 -4.69 -17.56
N MET A 225 11.36 -4.56 -18.66
CA MET A 225 11.22 -5.64 -19.64
C MET A 225 12.51 -5.93 -20.42
N LEU A 226 13.29 -4.90 -20.73
CA LEU A 226 14.59 -5.07 -21.39
C LEU A 226 15.61 -5.74 -20.46
N LYS A 227 15.59 -5.40 -19.17
CA LYS A 227 16.52 -6.00 -18.20
C LYS A 227 16.16 -7.42 -17.79
N ARG A 228 14.87 -7.71 -17.63
CA ARG A 228 14.39 -8.90 -16.90
C ARG A 228 13.37 -9.74 -17.67
N GLY A 229 13.00 -9.35 -18.91
CA GLY A 229 12.05 -10.06 -19.74
C GLY A 229 10.59 -9.61 -19.56
N ILE A 230 9.67 -10.31 -20.20
CA ILE A 230 8.24 -9.94 -20.28
C ILE A 230 7.44 -10.72 -19.23
N PRO A 231 6.65 -10.07 -18.37
CA PRO A 231 5.77 -10.78 -17.44
C PRO A 231 4.57 -11.41 -18.16
N GLU A 232 4.01 -12.47 -17.59
CA GLU A 232 2.72 -13.01 -18.04
C GLU A 232 1.56 -12.13 -17.57
N GLN A 233 1.68 -11.59 -16.34
CA GLN A 233 0.68 -10.74 -15.73
C GLN A 233 1.34 -9.53 -15.04
N LEU A 234 0.69 -8.37 -15.21
CA LEU A 234 1.03 -7.13 -14.53
C LEU A 234 -0.15 -6.70 -13.64
N TYR A 235 0.10 -6.61 -12.35
CA TYR A 235 -0.89 -6.20 -11.36
C TYR A 235 -0.61 -4.79 -10.88
N CYS A 236 -1.58 -3.90 -11.03
CA CYS A 236 -1.48 -2.48 -10.68
C CYS A 236 -2.76 -1.99 -9.99
N ASP A 237 -2.71 -0.76 -9.45
CA ASP A 237 -3.92 -0.13 -8.92
C ASP A 237 -4.80 0.49 -10.02
N ASN A 238 -5.88 1.17 -9.59
CA ASN A 238 -6.78 1.89 -10.48
C ASN A 238 -6.32 3.34 -10.73
N GLY A 239 -5.05 3.66 -10.52
CA GLY A 239 -4.49 4.98 -10.81
C GLY A 239 -4.58 5.32 -12.30
N LYS A 240 -4.82 6.59 -12.63
CA LYS A 240 -4.99 7.06 -14.02
C LYS A 240 -3.84 6.65 -14.94
N VAL A 241 -2.62 6.60 -14.42
CA VAL A 241 -1.41 6.20 -15.15
C VAL A 241 -1.52 4.75 -15.62
N PHE A 242 -1.95 3.85 -14.76
CA PHE A 242 -2.05 2.42 -15.06
C PHE A 242 -3.27 2.07 -15.93
N LEU A 243 -4.32 2.91 -15.91
CA LEU A 243 -5.53 2.74 -16.72
C LEU A 243 -5.38 3.27 -18.15
N SER A 244 -4.26 3.91 -18.47
CA SER A 244 -4.05 4.57 -19.76
C SER A 244 -4.14 3.60 -20.93
N SER A 245 -4.66 4.07 -22.06
CA SER A 245 -4.75 3.31 -23.31
C SER A 245 -3.37 2.87 -23.80
N GLN A 246 -2.36 3.69 -23.55
CA GLN A 246 -0.96 3.40 -23.90
C GLN A 246 -0.44 2.15 -23.21
N ILE A 247 -0.62 2.03 -21.89
CA ILE A 247 -0.18 0.86 -21.13
C ILE A 247 -0.94 -0.40 -21.56
N LYS A 248 -2.25 -0.27 -21.80
CA LYS A 248 -3.07 -1.36 -22.33
C LYS A 248 -2.55 -1.85 -23.70
N ARG A 249 -2.15 -0.92 -24.59
CA ARG A 249 -1.60 -1.23 -25.90
C ARG A 249 -0.26 -1.97 -25.81
N ILE A 250 0.64 -1.53 -24.94
CA ILE A 250 1.90 -2.24 -24.63
C ILE A 250 1.60 -3.68 -24.18
N GLY A 251 0.63 -3.83 -23.24
CA GLY A 251 0.21 -5.13 -22.76
C GLY A 251 -0.32 -6.05 -23.87
N MET A 252 -1.16 -5.53 -24.76
CA MET A 252 -1.70 -6.28 -25.89
C MET A 252 -0.59 -6.69 -26.87
N LYS A 253 0.32 -5.77 -27.25
CA LYS A 253 1.43 -6.06 -28.18
C LYS A 253 2.38 -7.16 -27.66
N LEU A 254 2.55 -7.26 -26.33
CA LEU A 254 3.45 -8.23 -25.68
C LEU A 254 2.74 -9.46 -25.09
N GLY A 255 1.41 -9.53 -25.19
CA GLY A 255 0.62 -10.62 -24.61
C GLY A 255 0.69 -10.63 -23.07
N ILE A 256 0.64 -9.46 -22.42
CA ILE A 256 0.65 -9.30 -20.98
C ILE A 256 -0.78 -9.12 -20.50
N ARG A 257 -1.20 -9.95 -19.54
CA ARG A 257 -2.49 -9.76 -18.86
C ARG A 257 -2.37 -8.66 -17.81
N ILE A 258 -2.94 -7.47 -18.09
CA ILE A 258 -2.99 -6.38 -17.12
C ILE A 258 -4.23 -6.57 -16.24
N THR A 259 -4.03 -6.58 -14.93
CA THR A 259 -5.10 -6.72 -13.94
C THR A 259 -4.99 -5.59 -12.92
N HIS A 260 -6.15 -5.06 -12.55
CA HIS A 260 -6.24 -3.97 -11.60
C HIS A 260 -6.78 -4.45 -10.24
N ALA A 261 -6.29 -3.84 -9.18
CA ALA A 261 -6.75 -4.11 -7.82
C ALA A 261 -8.27 -3.87 -7.71
N LYS A 262 -9.00 -4.81 -7.11
CA LYS A 262 -10.39 -4.58 -6.75
C LYS A 262 -10.43 -3.47 -5.70
N VAL A 263 -11.45 -2.62 -5.77
CA VAL A 263 -11.66 -1.57 -4.78
C VAL A 263 -11.71 -2.19 -3.39
N ARG A 264 -10.89 -1.71 -2.46
CA ARG A 264 -10.73 -2.21 -1.07
C ARG A 264 -10.01 -3.56 -0.92
N ASP A 265 -9.25 -4.02 -1.91
CA ASP A 265 -8.39 -5.22 -1.77
C ASP A 265 -6.89 -4.84 -1.61
N ALA A 266 -6.58 -4.19 -0.50
CA ALA A 266 -5.21 -3.76 -0.17
C ALA A 266 -4.23 -4.93 0.00
N ALA A 267 -4.73 -6.14 0.35
CA ALA A 267 -3.85 -7.27 0.62
C ALA A 267 -3.14 -7.82 -0.63
N ALA A 268 -3.73 -7.65 -1.81
CA ALA A 268 -3.15 -8.11 -3.07
C ALA A 268 -1.86 -7.36 -3.43
N LYS A 269 -1.64 -6.13 -2.92
CA LYS A 269 -0.44 -5.30 -3.12
C LYS A 269 0.57 -5.37 -1.97
N GLY A 270 0.34 -6.18 -0.96
CA GLY A 270 1.15 -6.21 0.27
C GLY A 270 2.65 -6.44 0.06
N LYS A 271 3.07 -6.99 -1.09
CA LYS A 271 4.48 -7.23 -1.41
C LYS A 271 5.20 -5.95 -1.83
N ILE A 272 4.61 -5.17 -2.75
CA ILE A 272 5.17 -3.88 -3.17
C ILE A 272 5.08 -2.82 -2.05
N GLU A 273 4.01 -2.84 -1.24
CA GLU A 273 3.87 -1.95 -0.08
C GLU A 273 4.96 -2.22 0.97
N ARG A 274 5.25 -3.51 1.23
CA ARG A 274 6.35 -3.91 2.14
C ARG A 274 7.70 -3.49 1.58
N TYR A 275 7.89 -3.61 0.27
CA TYR A 275 9.10 -3.12 -0.39
C TYR A 275 9.26 -1.61 -0.19
N PHE A 276 8.23 -0.81 -0.41
CA PHE A 276 8.29 0.64 -0.19
C PHE A 276 8.60 1.02 1.26
N ARG A 277 8.15 0.23 2.24
CA ARG A 277 8.59 0.39 3.62
C ARG A 277 10.09 0.15 3.75
N THR A 278 10.60 -0.92 3.14
CA THR A 278 12.04 -1.22 3.14
C THR A 278 12.86 -0.09 2.50
N VAL A 279 12.37 0.51 1.41
CA VAL A 279 13.02 1.69 0.78
C VAL A 279 13.09 2.86 1.76
N ARG A 280 11.98 3.16 2.48
CA ARG A 280 11.97 4.25 3.47
C ARG A 280 12.98 4.00 4.59
N ASP A 281 12.93 2.80 5.18
CA ASP A 281 13.70 2.46 6.37
C ASP A 281 15.19 2.23 6.07
N LYS A 282 15.53 1.64 4.91
CA LYS A 282 16.89 1.17 4.63
C LYS A 282 17.65 1.94 3.55
N PHE A 283 16.95 2.71 2.73
CA PHE A 283 17.57 3.55 1.71
C PHE A 283 17.38 5.05 2.02
N LEU A 284 16.14 5.50 2.22
CA LEU A 284 15.87 6.94 2.36
C LEU A 284 16.30 7.49 3.73
N GLU A 285 16.08 6.74 4.81
CA GLU A 285 16.46 7.18 6.16
C GLU A 285 17.97 7.37 6.30
N PRO A 286 18.86 6.42 5.91
CA PRO A 286 20.30 6.65 5.86
C PRO A 286 20.68 7.79 4.92
N LEU A 287 20.08 7.88 3.74
CA LEU A 287 20.38 8.93 2.77
C LEU A 287 20.03 10.33 3.29
N HIS A 288 19.01 10.47 4.14
CA HIS A 288 18.70 11.73 4.81
C HIS A 288 19.77 12.14 5.82
N MET A 289 20.42 11.18 6.49
CA MET A 289 21.52 11.46 7.42
C MET A 289 22.79 11.91 6.69
N ASP A 290 23.07 11.31 5.54
CA ASP A 290 24.25 11.62 4.71
C ASP A 290 24.05 12.88 3.84
N GLY A 291 22.82 13.39 3.72
CA GLY A 291 22.43 14.49 2.84
C GLY A 291 21.83 14.03 1.52
N LEU A 292 20.66 14.59 1.18
CA LEU A 292 19.96 14.28 -0.05
C LEU A 292 20.70 14.83 -1.28
N PRO A 293 20.77 14.07 -2.39
CA PRO A 293 21.27 14.57 -3.66
C PRO A 293 20.42 15.75 -4.18
N THR A 294 21.08 16.66 -4.88
CA THR A 294 20.42 17.81 -5.52
C THR A 294 19.91 17.49 -6.93
N LYS A 295 20.46 16.44 -7.54
CA LYS A 295 20.05 15.97 -8.89
C LYS A 295 19.33 14.65 -8.78
N ILE A 296 18.32 14.47 -9.65
CA ILE A 296 17.54 13.24 -9.66
C ILE A 296 18.35 12.05 -10.18
N GLU A 297 19.30 12.30 -11.08
CA GLU A 297 20.20 11.30 -11.63
C GLU A 297 21.10 10.70 -10.53
N ASP A 298 21.61 11.54 -9.61
CA ASP A 298 22.42 11.09 -8.49
C ASP A 298 21.58 10.29 -7.48
N LEU A 299 20.31 10.68 -7.26
CA LEU A 299 19.38 9.93 -6.43
C LEU A 299 19.11 8.55 -7.03
N ASN A 300 18.89 8.47 -8.34
CA ASN A 300 18.67 7.21 -9.05
C ASN A 300 19.92 6.34 -9.05
N SER A 301 21.12 6.90 -9.25
CA SER A 301 22.37 6.15 -9.21
C SER A 301 22.60 5.50 -7.85
N LYS A 302 22.40 6.25 -6.74
CA LYS A 302 22.47 5.72 -5.38
C LYS A 302 21.42 4.66 -5.11
N TYR A 303 20.18 4.86 -5.60
CA TYR A 303 19.12 3.91 -5.44
C TYR A 303 19.40 2.58 -6.18
N TRP A 304 19.87 2.63 -7.41
CA TRP A 304 20.22 1.42 -8.18
C TRP A 304 21.41 0.69 -7.57
N GLN A 305 22.43 1.40 -7.07
CA GLN A 305 23.53 0.79 -6.34
C GLN A 305 23.03 0.05 -5.09
N TRP A 306 22.23 0.71 -4.26
CA TRP A 306 21.63 0.08 -3.08
C TRP A 306 20.75 -1.12 -3.45
N LEU A 307 19.98 -1.01 -4.54
CA LEU A 307 19.10 -2.08 -5.00
C LEU A 307 19.88 -3.34 -5.39
N GLU A 308 20.95 -3.19 -6.16
CA GLU A 308 21.73 -4.33 -6.68
C GLU A 308 22.71 -4.90 -5.65
N VAL A 309 23.30 -4.08 -4.81
CA VAL A 309 24.33 -4.51 -3.84
C VAL A 309 23.69 -4.97 -2.52
N ASP A 310 22.69 -4.24 -2.02
CA ASP A 310 22.10 -4.52 -0.72
C ASP A 310 20.79 -5.32 -0.87
N TYR A 311 19.75 -4.74 -1.50
CA TYR A 311 18.42 -5.35 -1.48
C TYR A 311 18.36 -6.71 -2.19
N HIS A 312 18.93 -6.84 -3.38
CA HIS A 312 18.89 -8.07 -4.16
C HIS A 312 19.79 -9.18 -3.58
N GLN A 313 20.79 -8.83 -2.78
CA GLN A 313 21.79 -9.75 -2.22
C GLN A 313 21.51 -10.18 -0.77
N VAL A 314 20.53 -9.57 -0.10
CA VAL A 314 20.19 -9.89 1.29
C VAL A 314 19.11 -10.99 1.34
N PRO A 315 19.26 -12.03 2.20
CA PRO A 315 18.24 -13.06 2.41
C PRO A 315 16.89 -12.46 2.81
N HIS A 316 15.82 -12.83 2.09
CA HIS A 316 14.48 -12.28 2.29
C HIS A 316 13.57 -13.29 2.99
N SER A 317 12.97 -12.91 4.13
CA SER A 317 12.12 -13.80 4.95
C SER A 317 10.92 -14.38 4.20
N GLY A 318 10.33 -13.64 3.28
CA GLY A 318 9.16 -14.05 2.49
C GLY A 318 9.46 -15.06 1.38
N ILE A 319 10.70 -15.45 1.18
CA ILE A 319 11.15 -16.43 0.18
C ILE A 319 12.13 -17.44 0.78
N GLN A 320 11.82 -17.95 1.97
CA GLN A 320 12.61 -18.98 2.67
C GLN A 320 14.06 -18.57 2.91
N LYS A 321 14.32 -17.30 3.20
CA LYS A 321 15.66 -16.73 3.41
C LYS A 321 16.60 -16.84 2.18
N MET A 322 16.08 -17.10 1.00
CA MET A 322 16.87 -16.96 -0.24
C MET A 322 17.07 -15.48 -0.58
N LYS A 323 18.12 -15.20 -1.35
CA LYS A 323 18.32 -13.87 -1.95
C LYS A 323 17.36 -13.66 -3.12
N PRO A 324 16.78 -12.48 -3.31
CA PRO A 324 15.90 -12.20 -4.45
C PRO A 324 16.53 -12.56 -5.80
N ILE A 325 17.80 -12.24 -6.00
CA ILE A 325 18.50 -12.55 -7.25
C ILE A 325 18.68 -14.06 -7.48
N GLU A 326 19.00 -14.82 -6.44
CA GLU A 326 19.15 -16.27 -6.55
C GLU A 326 17.82 -16.95 -6.91
N LYS A 327 16.72 -16.52 -6.24
CA LYS A 327 15.39 -17.05 -6.53
C LYS A 327 14.92 -16.68 -7.94
N TRP A 328 15.26 -15.49 -8.43
CA TRP A 328 15.00 -15.07 -9.78
C TRP A 328 15.69 -15.99 -10.80
N LEU A 329 16.97 -16.23 -10.64
CA LEU A 329 17.78 -17.02 -11.56
C LEU A 329 17.33 -18.49 -11.66
N LYS A 330 16.78 -19.07 -10.59
CA LYS A 330 16.24 -20.46 -10.63
C LYS A 330 15.12 -20.67 -11.64
N SER A 331 14.44 -19.62 -12.07
CA SER A 331 13.34 -19.67 -13.03
C SER A 331 13.69 -19.04 -14.37
N SER A 332 14.97 -18.79 -14.66
CA SER A 332 15.42 -18.02 -15.84
C SER A 332 15.00 -18.66 -17.17
N SER A 333 14.89 -19.99 -17.24
CA SER A 333 14.46 -20.71 -18.45
C SER A 333 13.02 -20.41 -18.88
N LYS A 334 12.18 -19.88 -18.01
CA LYS A 334 10.77 -19.51 -18.29
C LYS A 334 10.60 -18.05 -18.72
N ILE A 335 11.67 -17.27 -18.70
CA ILE A 335 11.59 -15.83 -18.99
C ILE A 335 11.46 -15.60 -20.48
N ARG A 336 10.40 -14.91 -20.90
CA ARG A 336 10.20 -14.44 -22.27
C ARG A 336 10.98 -13.14 -22.50
N LEU A 337 11.73 -13.05 -23.59
CA LEU A 337 12.45 -11.83 -23.96
C LEU A 337 11.68 -11.07 -25.05
N ILE A 338 11.90 -9.76 -25.13
CA ILE A 338 11.36 -8.95 -26.23
C ILE A 338 12.13 -9.30 -27.50
N PRO A 339 11.44 -9.68 -28.60
CA PRO A 339 12.10 -9.86 -29.87
C PRO A 339 12.75 -8.57 -30.37
N ALA A 340 13.99 -8.61 -30.82
CA ALA A 340 14.76 -7.43 -31.24
C ALA A 340 14.02 -6.55 -32.26
N ASN A 341 13.31 -7.18 -33.23
CA ASN A 341 12.51 -6.49 -34.24
C ASN A 341 11.24 -5.76 -33.65
N LYS A 342 10.81 -6.09 -32.43
CA LYS A 342 9.62 -5.48 -31.78
C LYS A 342 9.99 -4.49 -30.67
N GLU A 343 11.25 -4.43 -30.27
CA GLU A 343 11.70 -3.58 -29.17
C GLU A 343 11.31 -2.11 -29.39
N TYR A 344 11.59 -1.60 -30.58
CA TYR A 344 11.32 -0.21 -30.92
C TYR A 344 9.82 0.10 -30.99
N THR A 345 9.06 -0.67 -31.75
CA THR A 345 7.64 -0.38 -32.05
C THR A 345 6.69 -0.64 -30.87
N THR A 346 7.11 -1.44 -29.90
CA THR A 346 6.25 -1.80 -28.76
C THR A 346 5.95 -0.63 -27.85
N PHE A 347 6.92 0.24 -27.62
CA PHE A 347 6.83 1.33 -26.66
C PHE A 347 6.52 2.68 -27.27
N LEU A 348 6.23 2.75 -28.56
CA LEU A 348 5.77 3.98 -29.22
C LEU A 348 4.42 4.41 -28.66
N PHE A 349 4.28 5.68 -28.42
CA PHE A 349 3.03 6.31 -28.03
C PHE A 349 2.19 6.61 -29.27
N HIS A 350 0.88 6.54 -29.09
CA HIS A 350 -0.06 6.78 -30.17
C HIS A 350 -0.94 7.98 -29.85
N ALA A 351 -1.23 8.79 -30.85
CA ALA A 351 -2.17 9.88 -30.77
C ALA A 351 -2.84 10.12 -32.13
N GLU A 352 -4.13 10.43 -32.12
CA GLU A 352 -4.83 10.92 -33.30
C GLU A 352 -4.67 12.43 -33.40
N ARG A 353 -4.35 12.94 -34.59
CA ARG A 353 -4.20 14.38 -34.85
C ARG A 353 -4.84 14.77 -36.15
N LYS A 354 -5.57 15.90 -36.16
CA LYS A 354 -6.11 16.47 -37.38
C LYS A 354 -5.05 17.31 -38.07
N VAL A 355 -4.79 17.05 -39.33
CA VAL A 355 -3.86 17.82 -40.15
C VAL A 355 -4.52 19.13 -40.56
N ARG A 356 -3.84 20.24 -40.33
CA ARG A 356 -4.32 21.60 -40.66
C ARG A 356 -4.22 21.85 -42.16
N LYS A 357 -4.84 22.97 -42.62
CA LYS A 357 -4.82 23.38 -44.02
C LYS A 357 -3.42 23.63 -44.59
N ASP A 358 -2.47 23.93 -43.73
CA ASP A 358 -1.04 24.15 -44.05
C ASP A 358 -0.17 22.86 -44.01
N GLY A 359 -0.77 21.69 -43.92
CA GLY A 359 -0.06 20.43 -43.86
C GLY A 359 0.59 20.14 -42.50
N THR A 360 0.22 20.90 -41.46
CA THR A 360 0.83 20.76 -40.13
C THR A 360 -0.12 20.12 -39.12
N PHE A 361 0.47 19.53 -38.07
CA PHE A 361 -0.25 19.08 -36.86
C PHE A 361 0.56 19.38 -35.59
N SER A 362 -0.11 19.50 -34.45
CA SER A 362 0.55 19.76 -33.17
C SER A 362 0.62 18.49 -32.34
N LEU A 363 1.81 18.19 -31.74
CA LEU A 363 2.03 17.09 -30.82
C LEU A 363 2.96 17.57 -29.69
N ASN A 364 2.55 17.40 -28.43
CA ASN A 364 3.37 17.76 -27.25
C ASN A 364 3.93 19.19 -27.31
N ALA A 365 3.07 20.20 -27.63
CA ALA A 365 3.40 21.61 -27.81
C ALA A 365 4.41 21.90 -28.94
N LYS A 366 4.77 20.91 -29.76
CA LYS A 366 5.61 21.06 -30.96
C LYS A 366 4.72 20.97 -32.22
N VAL A 367 5.12 21.62 -33.33
CA VAL A 367 4.40 21.56 -34.61
C VAL A 367 5.23 20.79 -35.61
N TYR A 368 4.58 19.85 -36.27
CA TYR A 368 5.18 18.96 -37.27
C TYR A 368 4.52 19.14 -38.62
N GLU A 369 5.25 18.86 -39.68
CA GLU A 369 4.80 18.83 -41.04
C GLU A 369 4.66 17.40 -41.56
N THR A 370 3.63 17.15 -42.35
CA THR A 370 3.38 15.87 -43.00
C THR A 370 2.90 16.10 -44.45
N SER A 371 2.63 15.03 -45.16
CA SER A 371 2.19 15.07 -46.55
C SER A 371 0.93 15.91 -46.74
N CYS A 372 0.94 16.75 -47.75
CA CYS A 372 -0.21 17.60 -48.14
C CYS A 372 -1.46 16.79 -48.49
N VAL A 373 -1.33 15.54 -48.90
CA VAL A 373 -2.46 14.62 -49.18
C VAL A 373 -3.32 14.37 -47.94
N LEU A 374 -2.76 14.56 -46.76
CA LEU A 374 -3.41 14.32 -45.46
C LEU A 374 -4.13 15.57 -44.91
N VAL A 375 -4.10 16.69 -45.61
CA VAL A 375 -4.77 17.94 -45.21
C VAL A 375 -6.25 17.71 -44.93
N GLY A 376 -6.70 18.12 -43.73
CA GLY A 376 -8.07 17.94 -43.25
C GLY A 376 -8.40 16.57 -42.68
N LYS A 377 -7.54 15.56 -42.90
CA LYS A 377 -7.74 14.20 -42.39
C LYS A 377 -7.30 14.09 -40.94
N THR A 378 -7.85 13.11 -40.22
CA THR A 378 -7.38 12.72 -38.88
C THR A 378 -6.43 11.57 -39.08
N ILE A 379 -5.17 11.78 -38.72
CA ILE A 379 -4.05 10.84 -38.88
C ILE A 379 -3.73 10.14 -37.56
N GLU A 380 -3.21 8.95 -37.61
CA GLU A 380 -2.55 8.29 -36.50
C GLU A 380 -1.09 8.71 -36.44
N VAL A 381 -0.62 9.04 -35.23
CA VAL A 381 0.74 9.48 -34.98
C VAL A 381 1.39 8.56 -33.96
N GLU A 382 2.48 7.91 -34.36
CA GLU A 382 3.33 7.13 -33.45
C GLU A 382 4.59 7.93 -33.12
N TYR A 383 4.95 8.00 -31.82
CA TYR A 383 6.11 8.80 -31.38
C TYR A 383 6.77 8.18 -30.15
N ASP A 384 8.08 8.35 -30.06
CA ASP A 384 8.85 7.92 -28.88
C ASP A 384 8.97 9.08 -27.89
N VAL A 385 8.46 8.89 -26.68
CA VAL A 385 8.57 9.88 -25.59
C VAL A 385 9.88 9.73 -24.83
N ILE A 386 10.51 8.55 -24.94
CA ILE A 386 11.65 8.16 -24.11
C ILE A 386 12.97 8.58 -24.81
N ASN A 387 13.10 8.36 -26.11
CA ASN A 387 14.38 8.55 -26.82
C ASN A 387 14.32 9.61 -27.94
N ASP A 388 13.19 10.31 -28.11
CA ASP A 388 12.96 11.32 -29.19
C ASP A 388 13.34 10.80 -30.61
N LEU A 389 13.09 9.53 -30.88
CA LEU A 389 13.48 8.86 -32.12
C LEU A 389 12.70 9.32 -33.35
N GLY A 390 11.70 10.15 -33.16
CA GLY A 390 10.90 10.76 -34.21
C GLY A 390 9.40 10.57 -34.04
N VAL A 391 8.68 11.17 -34.98
CA VAL A 391 7.22 11.14 -35.06
C VAL A 391 6.87 10.52 -36.41
N TYR A 392 6.13 9.43 -36.42
CA TYR A 392 5.72 8.68 -37.60
C TYR A 392 4.23 8.86 -37.81
N VAL A 393 3.80 8.94 -39.06
CA VAL A 393 2.43 9.24 -39.47
C VAL A 393 1.86 8.10 -40.29
N SER A 394 0.68 7.63 -39.93
CA SER A 394 -0.12 6.68 -40.71
C SER A 394 -1.55 7.18 -40.89
N PHE A 395 -2.19 6.74 -41.97
CA PHE A 395 -3.59 7.01 -42.25
C PHE A 395 -4.18 5.85 -43.04
N GLU A 396 -5.31 5.28 -42.57
CA GLU A 396 -5.98 4.13 -43.19
C GLU A 396 -5.00 3.00 -43.52
N ASP A 397 -4.22 2.55 -42.51
CA ASP A 397 -3.19 1.50 -42.59
C ASP A 397 -2.02 1.80 -43.57
N THR A 398 -1.97 2.99 -44.14
CA THR A 398 -0.88 3.44 -45.03
C THR A 398 0.15 4.23 -44.24
N ASP A 399 1.42 3.84 -44.29
CA ASP A 399 2.54 4.57 -43.68
C ASP A 399 2.96 5.76 -44.54
N TYR A 400 2.92 6.94 -43.99
CA TYR A 400 3.36 8.20 -44.62
C TYR A 400 4.76 8.63 -44.15
N GLY A 401 5.41 7.80 -43.35
CA GLY A 401 6.79 8.00 -42.93
C GLY A 401 6.94 8.98 -41.75
N LYS A 402 8.16 9.47 -41.60
CA LYS A 402 8.56 10.34 -40.48
C LYS A 402 8.13 11.78 -40.75
N ALA A 403 7.36 12.37 -39.81
CA ALA A 403 7.04 13.78 -39.83
C ALA A 403 8.28 14.62 -39.43
N THR A 404 8.38 15.80 -40.03
CA THR A 404 9.47 16.76 -39.77
C THR A 404 9.00 17.92 -38.90
N PHE A 405 9.91 18.52 -38.14
CA PHE A 405 9.58 19.76 -37.42
C PHE A 405 9.29 20.87 -38.41
N LEU A 406 8.24 21.65 -38.11
CA LEU A 406 7.92 22.85 -38.92
C LEU A 406 9.11 23.82 -38.93
N ASN A 407 9.69 24.00 -40.10
CA ASN A 407 10.69 25.02 -40.34
C ASN A 407 10.18 26.08 -41.34
N LYS A 408 9.61 27.16 -40.82
CA LYS A 408 9.01 28.22 -41.62
C LYS A 408 10.00 28.92 -42.57
N GLN A 409 11.30 28.91 -42.26
CA GLN A 409 12.32 29.54 -43.10
C GLN A 409 12.67 28.67 -44.32
N LEU A 410 12.79 27.36 -44.12
CA LEU A 410 12.99 26.40 -45.23
C LEU A 410 11.76 26.39 -46.16
N ASN A 411 10.57 26.46 -45.60
CA ASN A 411 9.33 26.46 -46.41
C ASN A 411 9.14 27.69 -47.28
N ASN A 412 9.82 28.78 -46.96
CA ASN A 412 9.75 30.02 -47.78
C ASN A 412 10.48 29.88 -49.14
N GLY A 413 11.41 28.92 -49.23
CA GLY A 413 12.17 28.61 -50.45
C GLY A 413 11.62 27.47 -51.30
N LEU A 414 10.61 26.72 -50.85
CA LEU A 414 10.07 25.59 -51.58
C LEU A 414 9.02 26.01 -52.60
N PRO A 415 9.10 25.53 -53.89
CA PRO A 415 8.10 25.80 -54.88
C PRO A 415 6.75 25.24 -54.44
N ARG A 416 5.72 26.08 -54.39
CA ARG A 416 4.34 25.67 -54.13
C ARG A 416 3.84 24.83 -55.30
N LYS A 417 3.62 23.54 -55.14
CA LYS A 417 2.91 22.71 -56.12
C LYS A 417 1.49 23.24 -56.27
N ASN A 418 1.18 23.92 -57.34
CA ASN A 418 -0.19 24.25 -57.72
C ASN A 418 -0.96 22.93 -57.90
N LYS A 419 -2.20 22.89 -57.37
CA LYS A 419 -3.15 21.84 -57.75
C LYS A 419 -3.33 21.97 -59.27
N GLU A 420 -2.77 21.05 -60.06
CA GLU A 420 -3.21 20.88 -61.41
C GLU A 420 -4.69 20.50 -61.37
N ASN A 421 -5.51 21.37 -61.97
CA ASN A 421 -6.90 21.09 -62.25
C ASN A 421 -6.93 19.90 -63.20
N ASN A 422 -7.14 18.69 -62.76
CA ASN A 422 -7.61 17.62 -63.65
C ASN A 422 -9.11 17.88 -63.89
N ASN A 423 -9.37 18.80 -64.82
CA ASN A 423 -10.57 18.77 -65.62
C ASN A 423 -10.22 18.03 -66.90
N GLY A 424 -10.74 16.79 -67.06
CA GLY A 424 -10.63 15.96 -68.20
C GLY A 424 -11.41 14.69 -67.94
#